data_0cfacc85cbff7ca44badf5da0685954a
#
_entry.id   0cfacc85cbff7ca44badf5da0685954a
#
_cell.length_a   1.000
_cell.length_b   1.000
_cell.length_c   1.000
_cell.angle_alpha   90.00
_cell.angle_beta   90.00
_cell.angle_gamma   90.00
#
_symmetry.space_group_name_H-M   'P 1'
#
loop_
_entity.id
_entity.type
_entity.pdbx_description
1 polymer ?
#
loop_
_entity_poly.entity_id
_entity_poly.type
_entity_poly.pdbx_seq_one_letter_code
_entity_poly.pdbx_strand_id
1 'polypeptide(L)'
;MIQTPLFYNEILRKSAEVQFNMLSDLKTGSFLRSLCASKPDGKILEIGTGTGLSLCWIAEGATKGSQIISIDNDDTFQSIAREIFKNDSRIEVLCLDANNWLKNYSQLKFDIVFADAWPGKFENLDKALDLIAIGGFYLIDDLLPQPNWPDGHNENVDRLLDYLINHKDFVYTTFDWSTGLMLFTKIR
;
A
#
# COMPACT_ATOMS: atom_id res chain seq x y z
N MET A 1 -13.66 -17.16 8.91
CA MET A 1 -14.24 -15.79 8.85
C MET A 1 -13.09 -14.81 9.08
N ILE A 2 -12.93 -13.77 8.25
CA ILE A 2 -11.91 -12.74 8.43
C ILE A 2 -12.39 -11.77 9.53
N GLN A 3 -11.59 -11.61 10.58
CA GLN A 3 -11.85 -10.63 11.64
C GLN A 3 -11.34 -9.27 11.18
N THR A 4 -12.20 -8.26 11.24
CA THR A 4 -11.86 -6.88 10.83
C THR A 4 -11.17 -6.10 11.95
N PRO A 5 -10.29 -5.13 11.61
CA PRO A 5 -9.66 -4.23 12.56
C PRO A 5 -10.64 -3.36 13.35
N LEU A 6 -10.17 -2.83 14.48
CA LEU A 6 -10.98 -2.00 15.38
C LEU A 6 -11.69 -0.84 14.67
N PHE A 7 -10.99 -0.10 13.79
CA PHE A 7 -11.53 1.08 13.12
C PHE A 7 -12.18 0.78 11.75
N TYR A 8 -12.22 -0.47 11.32
CA TYR A 8 -12.68 -0.87 9.99
C TYR A 8 -14.07 -0.32 9.63
N ASN A 9 -15.07 -0.56 10.50
CA ASN A 9 -16.45 -0.12 10.24
C ASN A 9 -16.61 1.41 10.30
N GLU A 10 -15.83 2.08 11.14
CA GLU A 10 -15.84 3.54 11.23
C GLU A 10 -15.30 4.15 9.95
N ILE A 11 -14.17 3.63 9.43
CA ILE A 11 -13.59 4.09 8.16
C ILE A 11 -14.55 3.86 7.01
N LEU A 12 -15.18 2.67 6.91
CA LEU A 12 -16.18 2.40 5.86
C LEU A 12 -17.31 3.42 5.86
N ARG A 13 -17.88 3.73 7.04
CA ARG A 13 -18.96 4.72 7.17
C ARG A 13 -18.49 6.10 6.72
N LYS A 14 -17.34 6.55 7.21
CA LYS A 14 -16.77 7.87 6.84
C LYS A 14 -16.41 7.94 5.35
N SER A 15 -15.93 6.85 4.75
CA SER A 15 -15.66 6.77 3.31
C SER A 15 -16.92 6.96 2.48
N ALA A 16 -18.04 6.35 2.90
CA ALA A 16 -19.32 6.52 2.23
C ALA A 16 -19.84 7.98 2.33
N GLU A 17 -19.61 8.65 3.46
CA GLU A 17 -20.00 10.07 3.66
C GLU A 17 -19.27 11.02 2.70
N VAL A 18 -18.01 10.73 2.36
CA VAL A 18 -17.21 11.52 1.40
C VAL A 18 -17.22 10.92 -0.02
N GLN A 19 -18.08 9.93 -0.26
CA GLN A 19 -18.24 9.25 -1.56
C GLN A 19 -16.94 8.62 -2.10
N PHE A 20 -16.03 8.19 -1.22
CA PHE A 20 -14.83 7.46 -1.59
C PHE A 20 -15.15 5.98 -1.83
N ASN A 21 -14.85 5.46 -3.01
CA ASN A 21 -15.22 4.11 -3.45
C ASN A 21 -14.02 3.23 -3.87
N MET A 22 -12.79 3.69 -3.68
CA MET A 22 -11.56 2.95 -4.00
C MET A 22 -11.00 2.29 -2.73
N LEU A 23 -11.79 1.42 -2.11
CA LEU A 23 -11.44 0.78 -0.84
C LEU A 23 -10.83 -0.60 -1.08
N SER A 24 -9.72 -0.90 -0.41
CA SER A 24 -9.15 -2.25 -0.41
C SER A 24 -10.13 -3.27 0.17
N ASP A 25 -10.21 -4.44 -0.44
CA ASP A 25 -11.11 -5.51 0.00
C ASP A 25 -10.62 -6.26 1.27
N LEU A 26 -11.51 -7.08 1.84
CA LEU A 26 -11.22 -7.84 3.07
C LEU A 26 -10.04 -8.80 2.93
N LYS A 27 -9.83 -9.42 1.76
CA LYS A 27 -8.73 -10.39 1.58
C LYS A 27 -7.40 -9.66 1.49
N THR A 28 -7.34 -8.58 0.69
CA THR A 28 -6.17 -7.69 0.59
C THR A 28 -5.79 -7.15 1.96
N GLY A 29 -6.76 -6.60 2.70
CA GLY A 29 -6.50 -6.07 4.04
C GLY A 29 -5.99 -7.13 5.02
N SER A 30 -6.64 -8.30 5.08
CA SER A 30 -6.19 -9.38 5.98
C SER A 30 -4.82 -9.93 5.60
N PHE A 31 -4.47 -9.90 4.33
CA PHE A 31 -3.15 -10.28 3.83
C PHE A 31 -2.08 -9.26 4.25
N LEU A 32 -2.35 -7.97 4.07
CA LEU A 32 -1.50 -6.88 4.56
C LEU A 32 -1.22 -7.01 6.06
N ARG A 33 -2.27 -7.24 6.88
CA ARG A 33 -2.12 -7.49 8.31
C ARG A 33 -1.14 -8.64 8.60
N SER A 34 -1.28 -9.75 7.87
CA SER A 34 -0.42 -10.92 8.06
C SER A 34 1.02 -10.65 7.64
N LEU A 35 1.24 -9.91 6.54
CA LEU A 35 2.58 -9.48 6.13
C LEU A 35 3.21 -8.57 7.18
N CYS A 36 2.47 -7.57 7.71
CA CYS A 36 2.97 -6.69 8.75
C CYS A 36 3.34 -7.45 10.03
N ALA A 37 2.50 -8.41 10.44
CA ALA A 37 2.78 -9.26 11.59
C ALA A 37 4.02 -10.16 11.40
N SER A 38 4.39 -10.48 10.16
CA SER A 38 5.61 -11.24 9.84
C SER A 38 6.90 -10.41 9.94
N LYS A 39 6.79 -9.08 10.14
CA LYS A 39 7.91 -8.14 10.24
C LYS A 39 7.86 -7.40 11.59
N PRO A 40 8.23 -8.07 12.70
CA PRO A 40 8.29 -7.40 14.01
C PRO A 40 9.18 -6.16 13.95
N ASP A 41 8.68 -5.04 14.49
CA ASP A 41 9.34 -3.73 14.51
C ASP A 41 9.72 -3.21 13.10
N GLY A 42 9.01 -3.73 12.09
CA GLY A 42 9.26 -3.44 10.68
C GLY A 42 8.88 -2.01 10.28
N LYS A 43 9.53 -1.55 9.21
CA LYS A 43 9.24 -0.28 8.57
C LYS A 43 8.34 -0.51 7.37
N ILE A 44 7.22 0.18 7.33
CA ILE A 44 6.17 -0.03 6.35
C ILE A 44 5.90 1.29 5.64
N LEU A 45 5.86 1.25 4.32
CA LEU A 45 5.45 2.35 3.46
C LEU A 45 4.16 1.97 2.75
N GLU A 46 3.16 2.81 2.84
CA GLU A 46 1.94 2.76 2.05
C GLU A 46 1.89 3.97 1.11
N ILE A 47 1.66 3.73 -0.17
CA ILE A 47 1.47 4.76 -1.19
C ILE A 47 0.04 4.63 -1.71
N GLY A 48 -0.82 5.58 -1.34
CA GLY A 48 -2.27 5.54 -1.53
C GLY A 48 -2.99 5.30 -0.20
N THR A 49 -3.05 6.31 0.67
CA THR A 49 -3.78 6.22 1.97
C THR A 49 -5.28 6.16 1.77
N GLY A 50 -5.80 6.95 0.81
CA GLY A 50 -7.23 7.19 0.67
C GLY A 50 -7.85 7.62 2.00
N THR A 51 -8.90 6.94 2.42
CA THR A 51 -9.54 7.16 3.74
C THR A 51 -8.92 6.36 4.89
N GLY A 52 -7.90 5.51 4.60
CA GLY A 52 -7.14 4.76 5.60
C GLY A 52 -7.64 3.34 5.87
N LEU A 53 -8.43 2.74 4.96
CA LEU A 53 -8.94 1.38 5.17
C LEU A 53 -7.82 0.32 5.14
N SER A 54 -6.90 0.38 4.17
CA SER A 54 -5.69 -0.45 4.13
C SER A 54 -4.77 -0.16 5.31
N LEU A 55 -4.61 1.13 5.66
CA LEU A 55 -3.81 1.54 6.81
C LEU A 55 -4.29 0.93 8.13
N CYS A 56 -5.61 0.74 8.33
CA CYS A 56 -6.10 0.13 9.55
C CYS A 56 -5.71 -1.37 9.68
N TRP A 57 -5.61 -2.08 8.56
CA TRP A 57 -5.11 -3.46 8.53
C TRP A 57 -3.60 -3.53 8.80
N ILE A 58 -2.84 -2.61 8.18
CA ILE A 58 -1.40 -2.45 8.40
C ILE A 58 -1.13 -2.18 9.88
N ALA A 59 -1.84 -1.20 10.47
CA ALA A 59 -1.70 -0.80 11.87
C ALA A 59 -1.98 -1.94 12.85
N GLU A 60 -3.01 -2.78 12.57
CA GLU A 60 -3.32 -3.94 13.42
C GLU A 60 -2.29 -5.06 13.31
N GLY A 61 -1.69 -5.26 12.13
CA GLY A 61 -0.63 -6.25 11.95
C GLY A 61 0.72 -5.82 12.50
N ALA A 62 0.99 -4.53 12.53
CA ALA A 62 2.28 -3.97 12.95
C ALA A 62 2.48 -4.05 14.47
N THR A 63 3.70 -4.38 14.91
CA THR A 63 4.06 -4.42 16.33
C THR A 63 4.27 -3.01 16.91
N LYS A 64 4.47 -2.91 18.22
CA LYS A 64 4.64 -1.63 18.93
C LYS A 64 5.88 -0.84 18.48
N GLY A 65 6.93 -1.52 18.05
CA GLY A 65 8.17 -0.89 17.57
C GLY A 65 8.17 -0.57 16.09
N SER A 66 7.10 -0.91 15.35
CA SER A 66 7.01 -0.64 13.91
C SER A 66 6.92 0.86 13.61
N GLN A 67 7.34 1.23 12.40
CA GLN A 67 7.22 2.58 11.85
C GLN A 67 6.44 2.50 10.54
N ILE A 68 5.37 3.28 10.43
CA ILE A 68 4.46 3.27 9.28
C ILE A 68 4.40 4.67 8.70
N ILE A 69 4.73 4.80 7.42
CA ILE A 69 4.52 6.02 6.63
C ILE A 69 3.42 5.72 5.63
N SER A 70 2.36 6.52 5.61
CA SER A 70 1.27 6.42 4.65
C SER A 70 1.10 7.74 3.92
N ILE A 71 1.13 7.71 2.58
CA ILE A 71 1.22 8.89 1.72
C ILE A 71 0.02 8.94 0.78
N ASP A 72 -0.60 10.12 0.68
CA ASP A 72 -1.61 10.44 -0.32
C ASP A 72 -1.56 11.92 -0.66
N ASN A 73 -2.09 12.33 -1.80
CA ASN A 73 -2.16 13.74 -2.19
C ASN A 73 -3.54 14.37 -2.02
N ASP A 74 -4.57 13.61 -1.65
CA ASP A 74 -5.93 14.13 -1.40
C ASP A 74 -6.17 14.36 0.09
N ASP A 75 -6.13 15.62 0.49
CA ASP A 75 -6.32 16.04 1.88
C ASP A 75 -7.72 15.71 2.42
N THR A 76 -8.73 15.74 1.55
CA THR A 76 -10.12 15.46 1.95
C THR A 76 -10.27 14.03 2.43
N PHE A 77 -9.82 13.06 1.63
CA PHE A 77 -9.91 11.65 1.97
C PHE A 77 -8.97 11.30 3.11
N GLN A 78 -7.72 11.76 3.04
CA GLN A 78 -6.69 11.44 4.02
C GLN A 78 -6.96 12.04 5.40
N SER A 79 -7.77 13.10 5.50
CA SER A 79 -8.17 13.69 6.78
C SER A 79 -8.84 12.68 7.73
N ILE A 80 -9.56 11.70 7.16
CA ILE A 80 -10.19 10.60 7.93
C ILE A 80 -9.13 9.72 8.58
N ALA A 81 -8.12 9.31 7.83
CA ALA A 81 -7.01 8.52 8.35
C ALA A 81 -6.24 9.30 9.43
N ARG A 82 -5.91 10.57 9.19
CA ARG A 82 -5.23 11.41 10.19
C ARG A 82 -6.00 11.53 11.49
N GLU A 83 -7.32 11.72 11.44
CA GLU A 83 -8.13 11.81 12.64
C GLU A 83 -8.17 10.49 13.43
N ILE A 84 -8.33 9.37 12.73
CA ILE A 84 -8.43 8.05 13.36
C ILE A 84 -7.10 7.63 14.01
N PHE A 85 -5.98 7.87 13.32
CA PHE A 85 -4.66 7.43 13.76
C PHE A 85 -3.83 8.49 14.51
N LYS A 86 -4.39 9.66 14.82
CA LYS A 86 -3.68 10.79 15.45
C LYS A 86 -2.95 10.45 16.76
N ASN A 87 -3.39 9.42 17.48
CA ASN A 87 -2.81 8.98 18.74
C ASN A 87 -1.92 7.73 18.60
N ASP A 88 -1.74 7.21 17.40
CA ASP A 88 -0.84 6.07 17.16
C ASP A 88 0.55 6.60 16.75
N SER A 89 1.47 6.61 17.71
CA SER A 89 2.83 7.12 17.50
C SER A 89 3.67 6.33 16.49
N ARG A 90 3.20 5.17 16.04
CA ARG A 90 3.86 4.37 15.00
C ARG A 90 3.62 4.91 13.59
N ILE A 91 2.54 5.72 13.41
CA ILE A 91 1.97 6.08 12.11
C ILE A 91 2.21 7.55 11.80
N GLU A 92 2.81 7.81 10.65
CA GLU A 92 2.94 9.11 10.05
C GLU A 92 2.10 9.16 8.76
N VAL A 93 1.05 9.99 8.76
CA VAL A 93 0.15 10.18 7.61
C VAL A 93 0.54 11.48 6.91
N LEU A 94 1.10 11.39 5.70
CA LEU A 94 1.66 12.50 4.94
C LEU A 94 0.76 12.87 3.76
N CYS A 95 0.22 14.11 3.77
CA CYS A 95 -0.52 14.65 2.62
C CYS A 95 0.45 15.39 1.69
N LEU A 96 0.95 14.68 0.67
CA LEU A 96 1.91 15.23 -0.29
C LEU A 96 2.00 14.38 -1.57
N ASP A 97 2.63 14.93 -2.60
CA ASP A 97 2.91 14.20 -3.84
C ASP A 97 3.95 13.10 -3.60
N ALA A 98 3.51 11.85 -3.66
CA ALA A 98 4.35 10.68 -3.47
C ALA A 98 5.47 10.57 -4.52
N ASN A 99 5.30 11.09 -5.74
CA ASN A 99 6.37 11.13 -6.74
C ASN A 99 7.53 12.02 -6.31
N ASN A 100 7.22 13.18 -5.76
CA ASN A 100 8.24 14.08 -5.23
C ASN A 100 8.90 13.49 -3.97
N TRP A 101 8.12 12.83 -3.12
CA TRP A 101 8.63 12.16 -1.94
C TRP A 101 9.59 11.03 -2.30
N LEU A 102 9.20 10.12 -3.21
CA LEU A 102 10.03 8.99 -3.67
C LEU A 102 11.37 9.45 -4.27
N LYS A 103 11.37 10.56 -5.03
CA LYS A 103 12.60 11.10 -5.64
C LYS A 103 13.60 11.62 -4.61
N ASN A 104 13.13 12.12 -3.47
CA ASN A 104 13.95 12.80 -2.47
C ASN A 104 14.21 11.97 -1.22
N TYR A 105 13.48 10.87 -1.01
CA TYR A 105 13.64 10.04 0.18
C TYR A 105 14.83 9.09 0.03
N SER A 106 15.75 9.14 0.99
CA SER A 106 16.97 8.30 0.98
C SER A 106 17.38 7.79 2.38
N GLN A 107 16.51 7.96 3.38
CA GLN A 107 16.91 7.75 4.76
C GLN A 107 16.97 6.27 5.16
N LEU A 108 15.91 5.51 4.89
CA LEU A 108 15.76 4.14 5.38
C LEU A 108 15.21 3.23 4.28
N LYS A 109 15.45 1.92 4.44
CA LYS A 109 14.75 0.90 3.66
C LYS A 109 13.52 0.43 4.44
N PHE A 110 12.52 -0.05 3.68
CA PHE A 110 11.26 -0.57 4.23
C PHE A 110 11.22 -2.10 4.14
N ASP A 111 10.64 -2.72 5.13
CA ASP A 111 10.37 -4.15 5.16
C ASP A 111 9.13 -4.49 4.31
N ILE A 112 8.21 -3.53 4.17
CA ILE A 112 7.04 -3.65 3.32
C ILE A 112 6.80 -2.32 2.61
N VAL A 113 6.59 -2.38 1.30
CA VAL A 113 6.05 -1.28 0.49
C VAL A 113 4.74 -1.77 -0.12
N PHE A 114 3.63 -1.12 0.20
CA PHE A 114 2.34 -1.33 -0.43
C PHE A 114 2.05 -0.18 -1.38
N ALA A 115 1.95 -0.46 -2.67
CA ALA A 115 1.68 0.53 -3.71
C ALA A 115 0.27 0.34 -4.27
N ASP A 116 -0.66 1.20 -3.83
CA ASP A 116 -2.06 1.25 -4.22
C ASP A 116 -2.42 2.61 -4.83
N ALA A 117 -1.45 3.19 -5.54
CA ALA A 117 -1.58 4.43 -6.27
C ALA A 117 -0.64 4.43 -7.49
N TRP A 118 -0.74 5.43 -8.38
CA TRP A 118 0.13 5.56 -9.56
C TRP A 118 1.61 5.74 -9.20
N PRO A 119 1.97 6.63 -8.24
CA PRO A 119 3.34 6.71 -7.75
C PRO A 119 3.79 5.39 -7.12
N GLY A 120 5.03 5.01 -7.40
CA GLY A 120 5.61 3.76 -6.91
C GLY A 120 5.17 2.52 -7.69
N LYS A 121 4.15 2.63 -8.56
CA LYS A 121 3.63 1.56 -9.42
C LYS A 121 3.93 1.87 -10.90
N PHE A 122 3.31 2.88 -11.47
CA PHE A 122 3.54 3.29 -12.87
C PHE A 122 4.56 4.43 -13.01
N GLU A 123 4.77 5.19 -11.94
CA GLU A 123 5.69 6.32 -11.88
C GLU A 123 6.67 6.14 -10.73
N ASN A 124 7.94 6.43 -10.98
CA ASN A 124 9.03 6.26 -10.00
C ASN A 124 9.11 4.84 -9.38
N LEU A 125 8.75 3.82 -10.14
CA LEU A 125 8.79 2.42 -9.71
C LEU A 125 10.15 2.01 -9.17
N ASP A 126 11.24 2.31 -9.92
CA ASP A 126 12.60 1.96 -9.48
C ASP A 126 12.96 2.59 -8.13
N LYS A 127 12.47 3.81 -7.86
CA LYS A 127 12.66 4.46 -6.56
C LYS A 127 11.93 3.71 -5.44
N ALA A 128 10.72 3.24 -5.69
CA ALA A 128 9.98 2.43 -4.73
C ALA A 128 10.67 1.08 -4.48
N LEU A 129 11.13 0.40 -5.55
CA LEU A 129 11.86 -0.87 -5.44
C LEU A 129 13.21 -0.72 -4.72
N ASP A 130 13.91 0.39 -4.96
CA ASP A 130 15.14 0.72 -4.26
C ASP A 130 14.93 0.88 -2.74
N LEU A 131 13.76 1.34 -2.31
CA LEU A 131 13.46 1.53 -0.89
C LEU A 131 13.20 0.22 -0.15
N ILE A 132 13.06 -0.92 -0.83
CA ILE A 132 12.77 -2.21 -0.19
C ILE A 132 14.06 -2.82 0.36
N ALA A 133 14.02 -3.25 1.62
CA ALA A 133 15.10 -4.01 2.24
C ALA A 133 15.25 -5.41 1.63
N ILE A 134 16.42 -6.03 1.68
CA ILE A 134 16.58 -7.44 1.34
C ILE A 134 15.71 -8.28 2.28
N GLY A 135 14.93 -9.23 1.72
CA GLY A 135 13.90 -9.96 2.44
C GLY A 135 12.61 -9.17 2.65
N GLY A 136 12.56 -7.91 2.23
CA GLY A 136 11.36 -7.07 2.28
C GLY A 136 10.38 -7.39 1.15
N PHE A 137 9.16 -6.90 1.31
CA PHE A 137 8.03 -7.12 0.41
C PHE A 137 7.66 -5.86 -0.36
N TYR A 138 7.38 -6.02 -1.65
CA TYR A 138 6.66 -5.05 -2.46
C TYR A 138 5.33 -5.67 -2.86
N LEU A 139 4.23 -5.08 -2.40
CA LEU A 139 2.86 -5.50 -2.71
C LEU A 139 2.21 -4.45 -3.59
N ILE A 140 1.65 -4.88 -4.71
CA ILE A 140 0.88 -4.01 -5.63
C ILE A 140 -0.54 -4.56 -5.80
N ASP A 141 -1.50 -3.65 -5.89
CA ASP A 141 -2.93 -3.92 -6.11
C ASP A 141 -3.39 -3.43 -7.49
N ASP A 142 -4.63 -3.74 -7.88
CA ASP A 142 -5.29 -3.32 -9.12
C ASP A 142 -4.58 -3.82 -10.39
N LEU A 143 -4.34 -5.12 -10.47
CA LEU A 143 -3.68 -5.75 -11.61
C LEU A 143 -4.61 -6.54 -12.53
N LEU A 144 -5.87 -6.77 -12.13
CA LEU A 144 -6.89 -7.39 -12.96
C LEU A 144 -7.83 -6.34 -13.56
N PRO A 145 -8.24 -6.51 -14.82
CA PRO A 145 -9.11 -5.54 -15.50
C PRO A 145 -10.36 -5.19 -14.70
N GLN A 146 -10.61 -3.90 -14.53
CA GLN A 146 -11.78 -3.36 -13.85
C GLN A 146 -12.64 -2.53 -14.82
N PRO A 147 -13.99 -2.55 -14.71
CA PRO A 147 -14.87 -1.80 -15.59
C PRO A 147 -14.68 -0.28 -15.57
N ASN A 148 -14.08 0.25 -14.51
CA ASN A 148 -13.84 1.68 -14.29
C ASN A 148 -12.43 2.12 -14.69
N TRP A 149 -11.61 1.24 -15.26
CA TRP A 149 -10.27 1.63 -15.71
C TRP A 149 -10.35 2.61 -16.89
N PRO A 150 -9.50 3.64 -16.90
CA PRO A 150 -9.40 4.54 -18.06
C PRO A 150 -8.83 3.81 -19.26
N ASP A 151 -9.12 4.33 -20.47
CA ASP A 151 -8.55 3.81 -21.71
C ASP A 151 -7.03 3.75 -21.65
N GLY A 152 -6.45 2.64 -22.10
CA GLY A 152 -5.00 2.43 -22.10
C GLY A 152 -4.41 1.98 -20.76
N HIS A 153 -5.22 1.80 -19.70
CA HIS A 153 -4.71 1.34 -18.41
C HIS A 153 -4.21 -0.11 -18.46
N ASN A 154 -4.86 -0.97 -19.25
CA ASN A 154 -4.41 -2.36 -19.46
C ASN A 154 -2.95 -2.41 -19.94
N GLU A 155 -2.59 -1.57 -20.92
CA GLU A 155 -1.24 -1.53 -21.47
C GLU A 155 -0.21 -1.01 -20.43
N ASN A 156 -0.63 -0.16 -19.49
CA ASN A 156 0.22 0.26 -18.38
C ASN A 156 0.48 -0.91 -17.43
N VAL A 157 -0.55 -1.68 -17.10
CA VAL A 157 -0.43 -2.87 -16.24
C VAL A 157 0.44 -3.93 -16.93
N ASP A 158 0.21 -4.22 -18.21
CA ASP A 158 1.01 -5.20 -18.95
C ASP A 158 2.50 -4.82 -18.95
N ARG A 159 2.83 -3.55 -19.22
CA ARG A 159 4.23 -3.06 -19.16
C ARG A 159 4.84 -3.15 -17.77
N LEU A 160 4.06 -2.83 -16.73
CA LEU A 160 4.48 -2.96 -15.34
C LEU A 160 4.81 -4.42 -15.01
N LEU A 161 3.92 -5.34 -15.37
CA LEU A 161 4.10 -6.76 -15.12
C LEU A 161 5.31 -7.31 -15.87
N ASP A 162 5.45 -7.00 -17.16
CA ASP A 162 6.61 -7.41 -17.96
C ASP A 162 7.93 -6.95 -17.35
N TYR A 163 7.97 -5.73 -16.84
CA TYR A 163 9.15 -5.20 -16.15
C TYR A 163 9.43 -5.97 -14.85
N LEU A 164 8.44 -6.11 -13.99
CA LEU A 164 8.58 -6.66 -12.65
C LEU A 164 8.89 -8.16 -12.66
N ILE A 165 8.23 -8.96 -13.51
CA ILE A 165 8.47 -10.42 -13.58
C ILE A 165 9.88 -10.76 -14.07
N ASN A 166 10.51 -9.86 -14.82
CA ASN A 166 11.88 -10.01 -15.31
C ASN A 166 12.94 -9.40 -14.37
N HIS A 167 12.52 -8.78 -13.27
CA HIS A 167 13.44 -8.12 -12.34
C HIS A 167 14.21 -9.13 -11.49
N LYS A 168 15.54 -9.25 -11.73
CA LYS A 168 16.38 -10.33 -11.17
C LYS A 168 16.59 -10.25 -9.64
N ASP A 169 16.27 -9.13 -9.01
CA ASP A 169 16.45 -8.92 -7.58
C ASP A 169 15.25 -9.34 -6.76
N PHE A 170 14.18 -9.82 -7.42
CA PHE A 170 12.94 -10.20 -6.79
C PHE A 170 12.49 -11.60 -7.20
N VAL A 171 11.82 -12.28 -6.27
CA VAL A 171 10.93 -13.42 -6.54
C VAL A 171 9.50 -12.96 -6.28
N TYR A 172 8.52 -13.54 -6.97
CA TYR A 172 7.14 -13.06 -6.90
C TYR A 172 6.11 -14.18 -6.84
N THR A 173 4.91 -13.82 -6.40
CA THR A 173 3.68 -14.61 -6.55
C THR A 173 2.51 -13.71 -6.89
N THR A 174 1.52 -14.27 -7.59
CA THR A 174 0.30 -13.57 -8.01
C THR A 174 -0.90 -14.09 -7.24
N PHE A 175 -1.88 -13.21 -7.04
CA PHE A 175 -3.16 -13.55 -6.45
C PHE A 175 -4.27 -13.03 -7.35
N ASP A 176 -5.25 -13.90 -7.65
CA ASP A 176 -6.36 -13.66 -8.57
C ASP A 176 -7.66 -13.25 -7.87
N TRP A 177 -7.58 -12.84 -6.61
CA TRP A 177 -8.73 -12.33 -5.90
C TRP A 177 -8.88 -10.81 -6.05
N SER A 178 -10.13 -10.33 -5.86
CA SER A 178 -10.48 -8.92 -5.91
C SER A 178 -10.01 -8.22 -7.18
N THR A 179 -9.24 -7.16 -7.05
CA THR A 179 -8.65 -6.36 -8.13
C THR A 179 -7.34 -6.93 -8.67
N GLY A 180 -6.87 -8.07 -8.11
CA GLY A 180 -5.62 -8.72 -8.48
C GLY A 180 -4.40 -8.12 -7.80
N LEU A 181 -3.62 -8.97 -7.12
CA LEU A 181 -2.42 -8.55 -6.41
C LEU A 181 -1.19 -9.29 -6.90
N MET A 182 -0.02 -8.65 -6.75
CA MET A 182 1.26 -9.35 -6.79
C MET A 182 2.12 -8.98 -5.59
N LEU A 183 2.73 -10.01 -5.01
CA LEU A 183 3.73 -9.89 -3.97
C LEU A 183 5.10 -10.20 -4.53
N PHE A 184 6.02 -9.27 -4.36
CA PHE A 184 7.44 -9.44 -4.67
C PHE A 184 8.25 -9.45 -3.40
N THR A 185 9.22 -10.36 -3.31
CA THR A 185 10.19 -10.40 -2.20
C THR A 185 11.58 -10.09 -2.74
N LYS A 186 12.23 -9.07 -2.19
CA LYS A 186 13.59 -8.68 -2.59
C LYS A 186 14.60 -9.70 -2.06
N ILE A 187 15.43 -10.25 -2.94
CA ILE A 187 16.41 -11.30 -2.60
C ILE A 187 17.86 -10.83 -2.68
N ARG A 188 18.13 -9.65 -3.28
CA ARG A 188 19.47 -9.06 -3.40
C ARG A 188 19.41 -7.56 -3.72
#